data_3b1f40e479f988b4532562cf08a7617d
#
_entry.id   3b1f40e479f988b4532562cf08a7617d
#
_cell.length_a   1.000
_cell.length_b   1.000
_cell.length_c   1.000
_cell.angle_alpha   90.00
_cell.angle_beta   90.00
_cell.angle_gamma   90.00
#
_symmetry.space_group_name_H-M   'P 1'
#
loop_
_entity.id
_entity.type
_entity.pdbx_description
1 polymer ?
#
loop_
_entity_poly.entity_id
_entity_poly.type
_entity_poly.pdbx_seq_one_letter_code
_entity_poly.pdbx_strand_id
1 'polypeptide(L)' 'MKYSEAVEQLMAMTEEVVPASVIAPIIHVHPSVMISQAKKGTWDRGVCNYIVSGRRVKFFRIDFLRKGGWIQ' A
#
# COMPACT_ATOMS: atom_id res chain seq x y z
N MET A 1 3.86 -1.69 19.44
CA MET A 1 4.75 -1.36 18.33
C MET A 1 4.06 -0.42 17.37
N LYS A 2 4.80 0.56 16.88
CA LYS A 2 4.17 1.62 16.08
C LYS A 2 3.65 1.13 14.74
N TYR A 3 4.36 0.21 14.11
CA TYR A 3 3.86 -0.31 12.84
C TYR A 3 2.57 -1.14 13.03
N SER A 4 2.37 -1.68 14.23
CA SER A 4 1.13 -2.40 14.52
C SER A 4 -0.08 -1.48 14.50
N GLU A 5 0.08 -0.23 14.97
CA GLU A 5 -1.01 0.73 14.90
C GLU A 5 -1.35 1.07 13.45
N ALA A 6 -0.34 1.27 12.62
CA ALA A 6 -0.57 1.56 11.21
C ALA A 6 -1.25 0.39 10.51
N VAL A 7 -0.84 -0.83 10.82
CA VAL A 7 -1.45 -2.04 10.26
C VAL A 7 -2.89 -2.17 10.74
N GLU A 8 -3.14 -1.93 12.04
CA GLU A 8 -4.49 -2.00 12.57
C GLU A 8 -5.40 -0.97 11.92
N GLN A 9 -4.92 0.25 11.70
CA GLN A 9 -5.68 1.27 11.03
C GLN A 9 -6.01 0.85 9.60
N LEU A 10 -5.04 0.27 8.91
CA LEU A 10 -5.24 -0.22 7.56
C LEU A 10 -6.27 -1.34 7.52
N MET A 11 -6.22 -2.25 8.49
CA MET A 11 -7.18 -3.34 8.59
C MET A 11 -8.59 -2.86 8.89
N ALA A 12 -8.70 -1.76 9.64
CA ALA A 12 -10.00 -1.18 9.99
C ALA A 12 -10.63 -0.39 8.83
N MET A 13 -9.87 -0.05 7.82
CA MET A 13 -10.40 0.65 6.65
C MET A 13 -11.30 -0.28 5.85
N THR A 14 -12.26 0.32 5.13
CA THR A 14 -13.20 -0.43 4.31
C THR A 14 -12.94 -0.26 2.82
N GLU A 15 -12.11 0.68 2.44
CA GLU A 15 -11.79 0.92 1.04
C GLU A 15 -11.02 -0.24 0.45
N GLU A 16 -11.37 -0.62 -0.76
CA GLU A 16 -10.66 -1.66 -1.49
C GLU A 16 -9.25 -1.21 -1.86
N VAL A 17 -9.12 0.05 -2.26
CA VAL A 17 -7.83 0.64 -2.63
C VAL A 17 -7.57 1.86 -1.76
N VAL A 18 -6.29 2.09 -1.45
CA VAL A 18 -5.84 3.17 -0.56
C VAL A 18 -4.66 3.91 -1.18
N PRO A 19 -4.44 5.17 -0.79
CA PRO A 19 -3.27 5.90 -1.27
C PRO A 19 -1.98 5.36 -0.66
N ALA A 20 -0.86 5.68 -1.31
CA ALA A 20 0.46 5.24 -0.86
C ALA A 20 0.77 5.70 0.57
N SER A 21 0.26 6.85 0.98
CA SER A 21 0.55 7.42 2.30
C SER A 21 0.09 6.53 3.45
N VAL A 22 -0.84 5.62 3.21
CA VAL A 22 -1.34 4.70 4.24
C VAL A 22 -0.43 3.49 4.37
N ILE A 23 0.17 3.04 3.27
CA ILE A 23 1.01 1.83 3.25
C ILE A 23 2.48 2.16 3.49
N ALA A 24 2.96 3.27 2.95
CA ALA A 24 4.37 3.62 2.98
C ALA A 24 4.99 3.60 4.39
N PRO A 25 4.34 4.12 5.44
CA PRO A 25 4.93 4.07 6.78
C PRO A 25 5.14 2.64 7.29
N ILE A 26 4.32 1.71 6.86
CA ILE A 26 4.40 0.32 7.31
C ILE A 26 5.68 -0.34 6.79
N ILE A 27 6.05 -0.04 5.56
CA ILE A 27 7.22 -0.64 4.92
C ILE A 27 8.42 0.30 4.87
N HIS A 28 8.34 1.42 5.59
CA HIS A 28 9.45 2.37 5.77
C HIS A 28 9.98 2.93 4.45
N VAL A 29 9.08 3.26 3.53
CA VAL A 29 9.44 3.97 2.30
C VAL A 29 8.66 5.27 2.24
N HIS A 30 9.19 6.22 1.49
CA HIS A 30 8.49 7.49 1.29
C HIS A 30 7.34 7.28 0.30
N PRO A 31 6.15 7.87 0.55
CA PRO A 31 5.01 7.69 -0.36
C PRO A 31 5.32 8.09 -1.80
N SER A 32 6.15 9.12 -2.01
CA SER A 32 6.50 9.56 -3.37
C SER A 32 7.27 8.50 -4.14
N VAL A 33 8.05 7.66 -3.44
CA VAL A 33 8.78 6.57 -4.07
C VAL A 33 7.79 5.52 -4.59
N MET A 34 6.81 5.16 -3.78
CA MET A 34 5.78 4.22 -4.21
C MET A 34 5.02 4.73 -5.42
N ILE A 35 4.60 5.99 -5.37
CA ILE A 35 3.83 6.61 -6.46
C ILE A 35 4.66 6.68 -7.73
N SER A 36 5.91 7.12 -7.61
CA SER A 36 6.80 7.25 -8.77
C SER A 36 7.03 5.90 -9.44
N GLN A 37 7.34 4.89 -8.65
CA GLN A 37 7.60 3.55 -9.20
C GLN A 37 6.34 2.93 -9.80
N ALA A 38 5.19 3.15 -9.18
CA ALA A 38 3.93 2.66 -9.71
C ALA A 38 3.62 3.29 -11.06
N LYS A 39 3.84 4.61 -11.19
CA LYS A 39 3.62 5.29 -12.46
C LYS A 39 4.57 4.81 -13.56
N LYS A 40 5.77 4.42 -13.19
CA LYS A 40 6.76 3.87 -14.14
C LYS A 40 6.53 2.39 -14.43
N GLY A 41 5.65 1.75 -13.65
CA GLY A 41 5.43 0.33 -13.79
C GLY A 41 6.51 -0.54 -13.17
N THR A 42 7.34 0.04 -12.29
CA THR A 42 8.47 -0.68 -11.67
C THR A 42 8.20 -1.06 -10.21
N TRP A 43 7.08 -0.66 -9.65
CA TRP A 43 6.75 -1.04 -8.27
C TRP A 43 6.55 -2.55 -8.17
N ASP A 44 7.13 -3.14 -7.12
CA ASP A 44 7.08 -4.59 -6.92
C ASP A 44 5.65 -5.02 -6.51
N ARG A 45 4.96 -5.69 -7.41
CA ARG A 45 3.62 -6.21 -7.16
C ARG A 45 3.62 -7.35 -6.15
N GLY A 46 4.80 -7.91 -5.83
CA GLY A 46 4.93 -8.87 -4.74
C GLY A 46 4.75 -8.24 -3.36
N VAL A 47 4.93 -6.93 -3.25
CA VAL A 47 4.64 -6.18 -2.02
C VAL A 47 3.16 -5.85 -1.94
N CYS A 48 2.61 -5.27 -2.98
CA CYS A 48 1.18 -5.04 -3.12
C CYS A 48 0.86 -4.67 -4.56
N ASN A 49 -0.29 -5.11 -5.02
CA ASN A 49 -0.79 -4.73 -6.33
C ASN A 49 -1.28 -3.29 -6.29
N TYR A 50 -1.39 -2.66 -7.45
CA TYR A 50 -1.77 -1.27 -7.54
C TYR A 50 -2.50 -1.01 -8.86
N ILE A 51 -3.14 0.16 -8.91
CA ILE A 51 -3.81 0.63 -10.12
C ILE A 51 -3.44 2.09 -10.32
N VAL A 52 -3.18 2.46 -11.56
CA VAL A 52 -2.91 3.85 -11.95
C VAL A 52 -4.09 4.35 -12.75
N SER A 53 -4.69 5.43 -12.29
CA SER A 53 -5.83 6.05 -12.95
C SER A 53 -5.54 7.53 -13.12
N GLY A 54 -5.17 7.92 -14.35
CA GLY A 54 -4.76 9.29 -14.62
C GLY A 54 -3.52 9.68 -13.80
N ARG A 55 -3.68 10.67 -12.94
CA ARG A 55 -2.59 11.14 -12.09
C ARG A 55 -2.56 10.45 -10.72
N ARG A 56 -3.54 9.59 -10.45
CA ARG A 56 -3.69 8.97 -9.14
C ARG A 56 -3.20 7.54 -9.18
N VAL A 57 -2.53 7.15 -8.10
CA VAL A 57 -2.08 5.78 -7.89
C VAL A 57 -2.75 5.29 -6.61
N LYS A 58 -3.36 4.12 -6.68
CA LYS A 58 -4.00 3.49 -5.53
C LYS A 58 -3.43 2.08 -5.37
N PHE A 59 -3.32 1.64 -4.13
CA PHE A 59 -2.77 0.34 -3.81
C PHE A 59 -3.85 -0.53 -3.18
N PHE A 60 -3.85 -1.81 -3.54
CA PHE A 60 -4.89 -2.73 -3.05
C PHE A 60 -4.59 -3.08 -1.59
N ARG A 61 -5.47 -2.65 -0.71
CA ARG A 61 -5.31 -2.77 0.74
C ARG A 61 -5.21 -4.22 1.21
N ILE A 62 -6.18 -5.03 0.82
CA ILE A 62 -6.22 -6.44 1.25
C ILE A 62 -5.06 -7.22 0.66
N ASP A 63 -4.70 -6.93 -0.59
CA ASP A 63 -3.56 -7.58 -1.22
C ASP A 63 -2.27 -7.31 -0.46
N PHE A 64 -2.05 -6.05 -0.04
CA PHE A 64 -0.89 -5.71 0.76
C PHE A 64 -0.88 -6.45 2.09
N LEU A 65 -2.01 -6.45 2.79
CA LEU A 65 -2.12 -7.10 4.09
C LEU A 65 -1.87 -8.60 3.98
N ARG A 66 -2.40 -9.22 2.93
CA ARG A 66 -2.24 -10.66 2.71
C ARG A 66 -0.80 -11.01 2.38
N LYS A 67 -0.17 -10.26 1.48
CA LYS A 67 1.21 -10.51 1.09
C LYS A 67 2.20 -10.21 2.21
N GLY A 68 1.85 -9.28 3.10
CA GLY A 68 2.65 -8.98 4.27
C GLY A 68 2.47 -9.97 5.43
N GLY A 69 1.51 -10.88 5.31
CA GLY A 69 1.29 -11.89 6.33
C GLY A 69 0.45 -11.42 7.51
N TRP A 70 -0.16 -10.24 7.43
CA TRP A 70 -0.99 -9.74 8.53
C TRP A 70 -2.39 -10.34 8.52
N ILE A 71 -2.86 -10.79 7.38
CA ILE A 71 -4.13 -11.52 7.24
C ILE A 71 -3.92 -12.71 6.31
N GLN A 72 -4.86 -13.63 6.31
CA GLN A 72 -4.79 -14.82 5.45
C GLN A 72 -5.64 -14.71 4.19
#